data_e6d60f1a4b628c778a6a670ee2155df4
#
_entry.id   e6d60f1a4b628c778a6a670ee2155df4
#
_cell.length_a   1.000
_cell.length_b   1.000
_cell.length_c   1.000
_cell.angle_alpha   90.00
_cell.angle_beta   90.00
_cell.angle_gamma   90.00
#
_symmetry.space_group_name_H-M   'P 1'
#
loop_
_entity.id
_entity.type
_entity.pdbx_description
1 polymer ?
#
loop_
_entity_poly.entity_id
_entity_poly.type
_entity_poly.pdbx_seq_one_letter_code
_entity_poly.pdbx_strand_id
1 'polypeptide(L)'
;RALVFGVLSVGVIAFVSILDWFFSRVVALGRLAIGLELLLTIGIGFLLDRINHWVEGLVETVFFRRRRIAEKQLRRAASALPYATDETAIVDGLVQVPVDAIDLAAAALYRQAADGARYEGVATARQTQIAPPGFTANDLLVRMLLADGNIVWLDDLRSHLDAENASIYTLAVPVTVRHELVSFTLYGGHANGAQLDPDEVELLEELAREAARAYDHVEAERARVRYTRLLAESG
;
A
#
# COMPACT_ATOMS: atom_id res chain seq x y z
N ARG A 1 16.48 -2.24 3.97
CA ARG A 1 17.05 -2.91 5.20
C ARG A 1 18.51 -3.32 4.97
N ALA A 2 18.87 -3.99 3.87
CA ALA A 2 20.27 -4.42 3.58
C ALA A 2 21.26 -3.25 3.53
N LEU A 3 20.88 -2.11 2.97
CA LEU A 3 21.72 -0.92 2.86
C LEU A 3 22.02 -0.29 4.24
N VAL A 4 21.03 -0.27 5.17
CA VAL A 4 21.20 0.24 6.54
C VAL A 4 22.15 -0.66 7.32
N PHE A 5 21.98 -1.98 7.21
CA PHE A 5 22.91 -2.94 7.83
C PHE A 5 24.31 -2.84 7.25
N GLY A 6 24.47 -2.62 5.94
CA GLY A 6 25.75 -2.44 5.29
C GLY A 6 26.48 -1.18 5.79
N VAL A 7 25.79 -0.05 5.86
CA VAL A 7 26.36 1.22 6.37
C VAL A 7 26.72 1.10 7.85
N LEU A 8 25.88 0.46 8.66
CA LEU A 8 26.12 0.25 10.07
C LEU A 8 27.34 -0.65 10.31
N SER A 9 27.46 -1.74 9.53
CA SER A 9 28.60 -2.67 9.59
C SER A 9 29.91 -1.98 9.20
N VAL A 10 29.91 -1.19 8.12
CA VAL A 10 31.08 -0.41 7.69
C VAL A 10 31.45 0.61 8.75
N GLY A 11 30.47 1.28 9.36
CA GLY A 11 30.67 2.24 10.45
C GLY A 11 31.32 1.59 11.68
N VAL A 12 30.84 0.40 12.07
CA VAL A 12 31.42 -0.35 13.21
C VAL A 12 32.83 -0.81 12.91
N ILE A 13 33.10 -1.34 11.71
CA ILE A 13 34.46 -1.78 11.31
C ILE A 13 35.43 -0.59 11.28
N ALA A 14 35.03 0.53 10.69
CA ALA A 14 35.84 1.74 10.66
C ALA A 14 36.13 2.25 12.07
N PHE A 15 35.14 2.24 12.95
CA PHE A 15 35.30 2.66 14.36
C PHE A 15 36.25 1.74 15.11
N VAL A 16 36.11 0.43 15.00
CA VAL A 16 37.02 -0.56 15.61
C VAL A 16 38.46 -0.39 15.10
N SER A 17 38.63 -0.17 13.78
CA SER A 17 39.97 0.07 13.19
C SER A 17 40.64 1.37 13.68
N ILE A 18 39.86 2.42 13.84
CA ILE A 18 40.35 3.70 14.41
C ILE A 18 40.76 3.50 15.88
N LEU A 19 39.97 2.74 16.64
CA LEU A 19 40.28 2.38 18.03
C LEU A 19 41.57 1.57 18.13
N ASP A 20 41.72 0.54 17.30
CA ASP A 20 42.91 -0.32 17.28
C ASP A 20 44.17 0.49 16.94
N TRP A 21 44.09 1.37 15.94
CA TRP A 21 45.17 2.30 15.61
C TRP A 21 45.51 3.26 16.75
N PHE A 22 44.54 3.78 17.47
CA PHE A 22 44.71 4.66 18.60
C PHE A 22 45.34 3.91 19.79
N PHE A 23 44.85 2.70 20.10
CA PHE A 23 45.37 1.84 21.16
C PHE A 23 46.84 1.45 20.92
N SER A 24 47.21 1.07 19.72
CA SER A 24 48.58 0.69 19.37
C SER A 24 49.58 1.84 19.62
N ARG A 25 49.10 3.07 19.58
CA ARG A 25 49.94 4.27 19.86
C ARG A 25 49.99 4.67 21.33
N VAL A 26 48.93 4.37 22.10
CA VAL A 26 48.80 4.76 23.52
C VAL A 26 49.41 3.72 24.45
N VAL A 27 49.48 2.44 24.06
CA VAL A 27 50.09 1.34 24.85
C VAL A 27 51.58 1.61 25.20
N ALA A 28 52.25 2.53 24.53
CA ALA A 28 53.61 2.95 24.85
C ALA A 28 53.73 3.75 26.17
N LEU A 29 52.65 4.14 26.85
CA LEU A 29 52.61 5.06 28.00
C LEU A 29 52.41 4.39 29.38
N GLY A 30 52.58 3.08 29.52
CA GLY A 30 52.69 2.39 30.81
C GLY A 30 51.41 2.48 31.68
N ARG A 31 51.55 2.77 32.98
CA ARG A 31 50.47 2.69 33.99
C ARG A 31 49.22 3.56 33.72
N LEU A 32 49.31 4.58 32.88
CA LEU A 32 48.14 5.40 32.47
C LEU A 32 47.24 4.71 31.47
N ALA A 33 47.72 3.66 30.81
CA ALA A 33 46.96 2.92 29.79
C ALA A 33 45.71 2.25 30.38
N ILE A 34 45.79 1.67 31.59
CA ILE A 34 44.69 0.97 32.24
C ILE A 34 43.51 1.92 32.57
N GLY A 35 43.83 3.11 33.08
CA GLY A 35 42.80 4.13 33.36
C GLY A 35 42.11 4.66 32.12
N LEU A 36 42.88 4.85 31.04
CA LEU A 36 42.37 5.31 29.75
C LEU A 36 41.51 4.23 29.07
N GLU A 37 41.89 2.96 29.17
CA GLU A 37 41.13 1.83 28.64
C GLU A 37 39.77 1.69 29.33
N LEU A 38 39.72 1.87 30.65
CA LEU A 38 38.46 1.81 31.40
C LEU A 38 37.56 2.99 31.06
N LEU A 39 38.12 4.18 30.92
CA LEU A 39 37.36 5.39 30.55
C LEU A 39 36.85 5.33 29.12
N LEU A 40 37.62 4.73 28.22
CA LEU A 40 37.24 4.53 26.83
C LEU A 40 36.11 3.47 26.72
N THR A 41 36.21 2.37 27.47
CA THR A 41 35.18 1.32 27.50
C THR A 41 33.83 1.86 28.01
N ILE A 42 33.87 2.68 29.08
CA ILE A 42 32.66 3.36 29.58
C ILE A 42 32.14 4.36 28.55
N GLY A 43 33.04 5.13 27.93
CA GLY A 43 32.67 6.08 26.89
C GLY A 43 31.99 5.43 25.66
N ILE A 44 32.52 4.27 25.24
CA ILE A 44 31.92 3.48 24.13
C ILE A 44 30.55 2.96 24.54
N GLY A 45 30.38 2.46 25.76
CA GLY A 45 29.07 1.99 26.25
C GLY A 45 28.04 3.14 26.24
N PHE A 46 28.43 4.32 26.69
CA PHE A 46 27.54 5.50 26.66
C PHE A 46 27.23 5.98 25.22
N LEU A 47 28.22 5.91 24.33
CA LEU A 47 28.06 6.30 22.93
C LEU A 47 27.16 5.32 22.18
N LEU A 48 27.29 4.01 22.41
CA LEU A 48 26.44 2.97 21.83
C LEU A 48 24.98 3.12 22.28
N ASP A 49 24.77 3.39 23.57
CA ASP A 49 23.43 3.63 24.10
C ASP A 49 22.79 4.88 23.46
N ARG A 50 23.60 5.95 23.33
CA ARG A 50 23.15 7.19 22.69
C ARG A 50 22.83 7.00 21.19
N ILE A 51 23.64 6.23 20.47
CA ILE A 51 23.45 5.93 19.05
C ILE A 51 22.20 5.05 18.88
N ASN A 52 22.00 4.06 19.75
CA ASN A 52 20.83 3.18 19.69
C ASN A 52 19.54 3.99 19.88
N HIS A 53 19.46 4.85 20.87
CA HIS A 53 18.33 5.74 21.10
C HIS A 53 18.11 6.74 19.95
N TRP A 54 19.17 7.21 19.34
CA TRP A 54 19.08 8.13 18.20
C TRP A 54 18.59 7.41 16.93
N VAL A 55 19.08 6.19 16.69
CA VAL A 55 18.63 5.34 15.57
C VAL A 55 17.18 4.92 15.75
N GLU A 56 16.77 4.53 16.96
CA GLU A 56 15.36 4.22 17.26
C GLU A 56 14.47 5.44 17.01
N GLY A 57 14.83 6.61 17.48
CA GLY A 57 14.08 7.84 17.25
C GLY A 57 14.03 8.26 15.77
N LEU A 58 15.10 7.99 15.00
CA LEU A 58 15.15 8.29 13.56
C LEU A 58 14.27 7.32 12.75
N VAL A 59 14.33 6.04 13.10
CA VAL A 59 13.46 5.00 12.48
C VAL A 59 12.00 5.28 12.80
N GLU A 60 11.66 5.55 14.05
CA GLU A 60 10.30 5.91 14.44
C GLU A 60 9.81 7.16 13.72
N THR A 61 10.60 8.22 13.67
CA THR A 61 10.15 9.50 13.11
C THR A 61 9.96 9.44 11.59
N VAL A 62 10.83 8.73 10.86
CA VAL A 62 10.76 8.67 9.39
C VAL A 62 9.72 7.67 8.91
N PHE A 63 9.68 6.47 9.49
CA PHE A 63 8.76 5.41 9.05
C PHE A 63 7.33 5.64 9.54
N PHE A 64 7.13 5.96 10.80
CA PHE A 64 5.78 6.16 11.36
C PHE A 64 5.12 7.45 10.86
N ARG A 65 5.90 8.48 10.53
CA ARG A 65 5.33 9.72 9.99
C ARG A 65 4.76 9.51 8.58
N ARG A 66 5.44 8.77 7.71
CA ARG A 66 4.93 8.43 6.38
C ARG A 66 3.65 7.60 6.46
N ARG A 67 3.64 6.56 7.31
CA ARG A 67 2.49 5.70 7.53
C ARG A 67 1.27 6.49 8.03
N ARG A 68 1.42 7.36 9.03
CA ARG A 68 0.33 8.22 9.54
C ARG A 68 -0.20 9.20 8.50
N ILE A 69 0.64 9.72 7.60
CA ILE A 69 0.21 10.61 6.53
C ILE A 69 -0.60 9.82 5.50
N ALA A 70 -0.12 8.65 5.09
CA ALA A 70 -0.81 7.74 4.18
C ALA A 70 -2.18 7.32 4.72
N GLU A 71 -2.24 6.86 5.97
CA GLU A 71 -3.49 6.52 6.66
C GLU A 71 -4.48 7.69 6.67
N LYS A 72 -4.02 8.90 7.01
CA LYS A 72 -4.86 10.10 6.97
C LYS A 72 -5.38 10.42 5.58
N GLN A 73 -4.58 10.23 4.55
CA GLN A 73 -4.98 10.47 3.16
C GLN A 73 -6.05 9.47 2.73
N LEU A 74 -5.85 8.18 2.98
CA LEU A 74 -6.81 7.13 2.65
C LEU A 74 -8.13 7.30 3.42
N ARG A 75 -8.09 7.57 4.73
CA ARG A 75 -9.30 7.84 5.52
C ARG A 75 -10.05 9.10 5.06
N ARG A 76 -9.34 10.15 4.65
CA ARG A 76 -9.97 11.34 4.06
C ARG A 76 -10.64 11.01 2.73
N ALA A 77 -9.99 10.25 1.87
CA ALA A 77 -10.56 9.80 0.62
C ALA A 77 -11.80 8.93 0.87
N ALA A 78 -11.72 7.94 1.77
CA ALA A 78 -12.86 7.11 2.17
C ALA A 78 -14.04 7.96 2.66
N SER A 79 -13.79 8.93 3.53
CA SER A 79 -14.85 9.81 4.05
C SER A 79 -15.44 10.76 3.00
N ALA A 80 -14.72 11.05 1.92
CA ALA A 80 -15.20 11.91 0.82
C ALA A 80 -15.98 11.14 -0.24
N LEU A 81 -15.69 9.85 -0.45
CA LEU A 81 -16.31 9.02 -1.49
C LEU A 81 -17.86 9.00 -1.46
N PRO A 82 -18.54 8.85 -0.29
CA PRO A 82 -20.00 8.85 -0.26
C PRO A 82 -20.67 10.12 -0.79
N TYR A 83 -19.91 11.23 -0.83
CA TYR A 83 -20.38 12.52 -1.35
C TYR A 83 -19.96 12.77 -2.79
N ALA A 84 -19.34 11.77 -3.44
CA ALA A 84 -18.95 11.88 -4.85
C ALA A 84 -20.21 12.00 -5.73
N THR A 85 -20.26 13.07 -6.51
CA THR A 85 -21.34 13.32 -7.46
C THR A 85 -21.05 12.78 -8.84
N ASP A 86 -19.80 12.40 -9.08
CA ASP A 86 -19.29 11.91 -10.35
C ASP A 86 -18.54 10.59 -10.15
N GLU A 87 -18.73 9.72 -11.11
CA GLU A 87 -18.08 8.41 -11.16
C GLU A 87 -16.56 8.52 -11.26
N THR A 88 -16.05 9.55 -11.92
CA THR A 88 -14.62 9.82 -12.03
C THR A 88 -13.96 9.99 -10.66
N ALA A 89 -14.63 10.65 -9.72
CA ALA A 89 -14.14 10.83 -8.37
C ALA A 89 -14.07 9.49 -7.59
N ILE A 90 -14.99 8.56 -7.85
CA ILE A 90 -14.97 7.21 -7.26
C ILE A 90 -13.78 6.43 -7.83
N VAL A 91 -13.58 6.49 -9.15
CA VAL A 91 -12.47 5.83 -9.85
C VAL A 91 -11.12 6.34 -9.33
N ASP A 92 -10.95 7.65 -9.24
CA ASP A 92 -9.72 8.27 -8.71
C ASP A 92 -9.48 7.89 -7.25
N GLY A 93 -10.53 7.84 -6.44
CA GLY A 93 -10.47 7.43 -5.05
C GLY A 93 -10.01 5.97 -4.87
N LEU A 94 -10.41 5.08 -5.78
CA LEU A 94 -10.05 3.66 -5.74
C LEU A 94 -8.70 3.35 -6.39
N VAL A 95 -8.23 4.16 -7.33
CA VAL A 95 -7.03 3.86 -8.12
C VAL A 95 -5.88 4.80 -7.77
N GLN A 96 -6.05 6.11 -8.01
CA GLN A 96 -4.96 7.07 -7.89
C GLN A 96 -4.59 7.37 -6.43
N VAL A 97 -5.60 7.59 -5.59
CA VAL A 97 -5.37 7.95 -4.17
C VAL A 97 -4.58 6.88 -3.42
N PRO A 98 -4.92 5.56 -3.49
CA PRO A 98 -4.12 4.53 -2.84
C PRO A 98 -2.69 4.45 -3.37
N VAL A 99 -2.51 4.54 -4.69
CA VAL A 99 -1.20 4.49 -5.33
C VAL A 99 -0.28 5.59 -4.83
N ASP A 100 -0.80 6.82 -4.70
CA ASP A 100 -0.01 7.96 -4.23
C ASP A 100 0.19 7.97 -2.71
N ALA A 101 -0.83 7.52 -1.94
CA ALA A 101 -0.78 7.55 -0.48
C ALA A 101 0.19 6.53 0.11
N ILE A 102 0.15 5.27 -0.38
CA ILE A 102 0.95 4.17 0.15
C ILE A 102 2.02 3.67 -0.82
N ASP A 103 2.28 4.43 -1.89
CA ASP A 103 3.33 4.17 -2.87
C ASP A 103 3.25 2.77 -3.49
N LEU A 104 2.05 2.41 -4.00
CA LEU A 104 1.83 1.12 -4.66
C LEU A 104 2.54 1.05 -6.01
N ALA A 105 2.98 -0.15 -6.38
CA ALA A 105 3.59 -0.41 -7.68
C ALA A 105 2.59 -0.29 -8.85
N ALA A 106 1.32 -0.67 -8.61
CA ALA A 106 0.26 -0.59 -9.60
C ALA A 106 -1.13 -0.63 -8.94
N ALA A 107 -2.13 -0.08 -9.63
CA ALA A 107 -3.54 -0.33 -9.35
C ALA A 107 -4.32 -0.39 -10.66
N ALA A 108 -5.37 -1.23 -10.72
CA ALA A 108 -6.26 -1.35 -11.87
C ALA A 108 -7.69 -1.61 -11.39
N LEU A 109 -8.64 -0.81 -11.87
CA LEU A 109 -10.06 -0.94 -11.56
C LEU A 109 -10.79 -1.60 -12.71
N TYR A 110 -11.58 -2.62 -12.40
CA TYR A 110 -12.46 -3.32 -13.30
C TYR A 110 -13.89 -3.12 -12.87
N ARG A 111 -14.76 -2.84 -13.83
CA ARG A 111 -16.19 -2.65 -13.60
C ARG A 111 -17.01 -3.61 -14.45
N GLN A 112 -18.13 -4.04 -13.89
CA GLN A 112 -19.08 -4.88 -14.60
C GLN A 112 -19.63 -4.14 -15.83
N ALA A 113 -19.55 -4.79 -16.99
CA ALA A 113 -20.11 -4.30 -18.24
C ALA A 113 -21.65 -4.38 -18.21
N ALA A 114 -22.30 -3.64 -19.10
CA ALA A 114 -23.76 -3.60 -19.17
C ALA A 114 -24.42 -4.96 -19.44
N ASP A 115 -23.65 -5.92 -19.99
CA ASP A 115 -24.12 -7.30 -20.24
C ASP A 115 -24.14 -8.17 -18.96
N GLY A 116 -23.55 -7.69 -17.86
CA GLY A 116 -23.44 -8.42 -16.60
C GLY A 116 -22.47 -9.61 -16.63
N ALA A 117 -21.92 -9.94 -17.78
CA ALA A 117 -21.13 -11.16 -18.00
C ALA A 117 -19.60 -10.90 -17.94
N ARG A 118 -19.18 -9.66 -18.09
CA ARG A 118 -17.78 -9.28 -18.17
C ARG A 118 -17.45 -8.11 -17.26
N TYR A 119 -16.17 -8.02 -16.88
CA TYR A 119 -15.59 -6.90 -16.16
C TYR A 119 -14.51 -6.28 -17.03
N GLU A 120 -14.70 -5.01 -17.38
CA GLU A 120 -13.82 -4.26 -18.26
C GLU A 120 -12.95 -3.31 -17.45
N GLY A 121 -11.68 -3.15 -17.87
CA GLY A 121 -10.76 -2.22 -17.23
C GLY A 121 -11.21 -0.78 -17.45
N VAL A 122 -11.39 -0.02 -16.35
CA VAL A 122 -11.86 1.37 -16.37
C VAL A 122 -10.69 2.34 -16.18
N ALA A 123 -9.79 2.03 -15.26
CA ALA A 123 -8.66 2.88 -14.92
C ALA A 123 -7.48 2.06 -14.43
N THR A 124 -6.29 2.61 -14.65
CA THR A 124 -5.01 2.05 -14.17
C THR A 124 -4.10 3.17 -13.69
N ALA A 125 -3.28 2.90 -12.69
CA ALA A 125 -2.27 3.83 -12.20
C ALA A 125 -0.91 3.15 -12.04
N ARG A 126 0.17 3.87 -12.32
CA ARG A 126 1.59 3.46 -12.25
C ARG A 126 1.92 2.17 -13.01
N GLN A 127 1.16 1.85 -14.02
CA GLN A 127 1.32 0.61 -14.73
C GLN A 127 2.50 0.67 -15.70
N THR A 128 3.45 -0.24 -15.52
CA THR A 128 4.59 -0.46 -16.45
C THR A 128 4.30 -1.61 -17.41
N GLN A 129 3.33 -2.47 -17.11
CA GLN A 129 2.90 -3.60 -17.93
C GLN A 129 1.41 -3.45 -18.29
N ILE A 130 0.98 -4.12 -19.35
CA ILE A 130 -0.40 -4.07 -19.83
C ILE A 130 -1.31 -4.74 -18.79
N ALA A 131 -2.31 -4.00 -18.26
CA ALA A 131 -3.34 -4.61 -17.41
C ALA A 131 -4.09 -5.69 -18.17
N PRO A 132 -4.59 -6.74 -17.51
CA PRO A 132 -5.49 -7.69 -18.15
C PRO A 132 -6.60 -6.96 -18.88
N PRO A 133 -6.94 -7.36 -20.11
CA PRO A 133 -7.93 -6.64 -20.95
C PRO A 133 -9.34 -6.68 -20.34
N GLY A 134 -9.60 -7.59 -19.41
CA GLY A 134 -10.86 -7.77 -18.71
C GLY A 134 -10.98 -9.16 -18.12
N PHE A 135 -12.05 -9.37 -17.38
CA PHE A 135 -12.40 -10.65 -16.74
C PHE A 135 -13.81 -11.04 -17.10
N THR A 136 -14.07 -12.35 -17.18
CA THR A 136 -15.42 -12.89 -17.33
C THR A 136 -15.99 -13.30 -15.98
N ALA A 137 -17.30 -13.39 -15.86
CA ALA A 137 -17.95 -13.87 -14.62
C ALA A 137 -17.54 -15.30 -14.24
N ASN A 138 -17.00 -16.08 -15.20
CA ASN A 138 -16.55 -17.45 -14.98
C ASN A 138 -15.09 -17.55 -14.51
N ASP A 139 -14.32 -16.47 -14.58
CA ASP A 139 -12.93 -16.47 -14.15
C ASP A 139 -12.85 -16.75 -12.67
N LEU A 140 -11.83 -17.53 -12.27
CA LEU A 140 -11.67 -18.00 -10.90
C LEU A 140 -11.63 -16.85 -9.91
N LEU A 141 -10.91 -15.76 -10.22
CA LEU A 141 -10.85 -14.56 -9.40
C LEU A 141 -12.24 -13.96 -9.18
N VAL A 142 -12.99 -13.73 -10.26
CA VAL A 142 -14.33 -13.13 -10.18
C VAL A 142 -15.28 -14.02 -9.38
N ARG A 143 -15.21 -15.33 -9.58
CA ARG A 143 -16.01 -16.29 -8.80
C ARG A 143 -15.70 -16.25 -7.30
N MET A 144 -14.44 -16.13 -6.93
CA MET A 144 -14.04 -16.00 -5.52
C MET A 144 -14.54 -14.69 -4.92
N LEU A 145 -14.38 -13.57 -5.64
CA LEU A 145 -14.90 -12.27 -5.19
C LEU A 145 -16.43 -12.26 -5.04
N LEU A 146 -17.14 -12.99 -5.93
CA LEU A 146 -18.60 -13.14 -5.87
C LEU A 146 -19.06 -14.07 -4.72
N ALA A 147 -18.30 -15.14 -4.44
CA ALA A 147 -18.71 -16.14 -3.45
C ALA A 147 -18.64 -15.59 -2.01
N ASP A 148 -17.53 -14.92 -1.68
CA ASP A 148 -17.24 -14.51 -0.32
C ASP A 148 -17.46 -13.01 -0.09
N GLY A 149 -17.48 -12.19 -1.16
CA GLY A 149 -17.53 -10.73 -1.05
C GLY A 149 -16.33 -10.12 -0.32
N ASN A 150 -15.28 -10.91 -0.11
CA ASN A 150 -14.08 -10.55 0.61
C ASN A 150 -12.91 -10.30 -0.33
N ILE A 151 -11.84 -9.74 0.21
CA ILE A 151 -10.57 -9.60 -0.50
C ILE A 151 -10.02 -10.97 -0.91
N VAL A 152 -9.30 -10.99 -2.03
CA VAL A 152 -8.60 -12.18 -2.52
C VAL A 152 -7.13 -11.86 -2.72
N TRP A 153 -6.26 -12.64 -2.06
CA TRP A 153 -4.84 -12.59 -2.30
C TRP A 153 -4.49 -13.34 -3.58
N LEU A 154 -3.87 -12.65 -4.54
CA LEU A 154 -3.56 -13.21 -5.85
C LEU A 154 -2.39 -14.18 -5.81
N ASP A 155 -1.57 -14.14 -4.77
CA ASP A 155 -0.49 -15.10 -4.55
C ASP A 155 -1.01 -16.53 -4.47
N ASP A 156 -2.19 -16.72 -3.87
CA ASP A 156 -2.85 -18.02 -3.76
C ASP A 156 -3.39 -18.53 -5.12
N LEU A 157 -3.60 -17.60 -6.07
CA LEU A 157 -4.17 -17.87 -7.39
C LEU A 157 -3.12 -17.91 -8.51
N ARG A 158 -1.85 -17.63 -8.24
CA ARG A 158 -0.78 -17.52 -9.27
C ARG A 158 -0.64 -18.76 -10.15
N SER A 159 -0.99 -19.93 -9.64
CA SER A 159 -0.98 -21.17 -10.43
C SER A 159 -2.11 -21.27 -11.48
N HIS A 160 -3.11 -20.40 -11.39
CA HIS A 160 -4.33 -20.41 -12.20
C HIS A 160 -4.53 -19.12 -13.02
N LEU A 161 -3.70 -18.10 -12.80
CA LEU A 161 -3.70 -16.86 -13.58
C LEU A 161 -2.58 -16.93 -14.61
N ASP A 162 -2.82 -16.37 -15.80
CA ASP A 162 -1.79 -16.26 -16.83
C ASP A 162 -0.56 -15.53 -16.27
N ALA A 163 0.58 -16.21 -16.31
CA ALA A 163 1.80 -15.88 -15.55
C ALA A 163 2.38 -14.48 -15.85
N GLU A 164 2.09 -13.89 -17.00
CA GLU A 164 2.61 -12.57 -17.38
C GLU A 164 1.90 -11.39 -16.68
N ASN A 165 0.60 -11.53 -16.41
CA ASN A 165 -0.23 -10.45 -15.85
C ASN A 165 -0.39 -10.53 -14.33
N ALA A 166 -0.13 -11.69 -13.73
CA ALA A 166 -0.31 -11.95 -12.31
C ALA A 166 0.86 -11.43 -11.43
N SER A 167 2.00 -11.08 -12.02
CA SER A 167 3.23 -10.82 -11.25
C SER A 167 3.25 -9.48 -10.51
N ILE A 168 2.47 -8.49 -10.94
CA ILE A 168 2.48 -7.13 -10.36
C ILE A 168 1.42 -6.98 -9.28
N TYR A 169 0.24 -7.59 -9.47
CA TYR A 169 -0.88 -7.47 -8.55
C TYR A 169 -0.80 -8.54 -7.47
N THR A 170 -1.06 -8.14 -6.23
CA THR A 170 -1.00 -9.02 -5.05
C THR A 170 -2.34 -9.16 -4.36
N LEU A 171 -3.24 -8.18 -4.52
CA LEU A 171 -4.52 -8.11 -3.83
C LEU A 171 -5.63 -7.71 -4.78
N ALA A 172 -6.79 -8.38 -4.68
CA ALA A 172 -8.04 -7.97 -5.30
C ALA A 172 -9.05 -7.57 -4.22
N VAL A 173 -9.62 -6.38 -4.35
CA VAL A 173 -10.59 -5.82 -3.41
C VAL A 173 -11.91 -5.60 -4.11
N PRO A 174 -13.01 -6.28 -3.71
CA PRO A 174 -14.33 -6.15 -4.33
C PRO A 174 -15.05 -4.88 -3.87
N VAL A 175 -15.85 -4.32 -4.77
CA VAL A 175 -16.84 -3.28 -4.49
C VAL A 175 -18.22 -3.89 -4.75
N THR A 176 -18.95 -4.21 -3.69
CA THR A 176 -20.25 -4.88 -3.77
C THR A 176 -21.36 -3.93 -3.37
N VAL A 177 -22.39 -3.81 -4.23
CA VAL A 177 -23.61 -3.05 -3.96
C VAL A 177 -24.78 -4.02 -3.92
N ARG A 178 -25.54 -4.05 -2.84
CA ARG A 178 -26.71 -4.93 -2.68
C ARG A 178 -26.41 -6.41 -2.96
N HIS A 179 -25.22 -6.89 -2.58
CA HIS A 179 -24.69 -8.24 -2.80
C HIS A 179 -24.29 -8.55 -4.28
N GLU A 180 -24.27 -7.55 -5.13
CA GLU A 180 -23.76 -7.69 -6.50
C GLU A 180 -22.36 -7.08 -6.61
N LEU A 181 -21.44 -7.77 -7.26
CA LEU A 181 -20.09 -7.27 -7.52
C LEU A 181 -20.16 -6.25 -8.67
N VAL A 182 -20.19 -4.97 -8.34
CA VAL A 182 -20.25 -3.88 -9.33
C VAL A 182 -18.89 -3.60 -9.95
N SER A 183 -17.85 -3.66 -9.13
CA SER A 183 -16.46 -3.46 -9.58
C SER A 183 -15.49 -4.15 -8.61
N PHE A 184 -14.25 -4.27 -9.01
CA PHE A 184 -13.16 -4.66 -8.12
C PHE A 184 -11.87 -3.97 -8.53
N THR A 185 -10.99 -3.74 -7.57
CA THR A 185 -9.69 -3.13 -7.80
C THR A 185 -8.59 -4.12 -7.51
N LEU A 186 -7.65 -4.25 -8.45
CA LEU A 186 -6.41 -4.98 -8.27
C LEU A 186 -5.34 -4.01 -7.76
N TYR A 187 -4.67 -4.35 -6.68
CA TYR A 187 -3.56 -3.59 -6.12
C TYR A 187 -2.27 -4.40 -6.17
N GLY A 188 -1.19 -3.76 -6.54
CA GLY A 188 0.16 -4.29 -6.42
C GLY A 188 0.69 -4.13 -5.00
N GLY A 189 1.85 -4.72 -4.73
CA GLY A 189 2.63 -4.39 -3.54
C GLY A 189 3.19 -2.97 -3.61
N HIS A 190 4.02 -2.60 -2.63
CA HIS A 190 4.71 -1.31 -2.67
C HIS A 190 5.71 -1.23 -3.82
N ALA A 191 5.97 -0.02 -4.33
CA ALA A 191 6.92 0.23 -5.41
C ALA A 191 8.37 -0.22 -5.06
N ASN A 192 8.69 -0.33 -3.78
CA ASN A 192 9.97 -0.86 -3.28
C ASN A 192 10.01 -2.39 -3.14
N GLY A 193 8.97 -3.10 -3.58
CA GLY A 193 8.86 -4.55 -3.51
C GLY A 193 8.41 -5.11 -2.13
N ALA A 194 8.04 -4.26 -1.17
CA ALA A 194 7.47 -4.71 0.09
C ALA A 194 6.01 -5.16 -0.12
N GLN A 195 5.57 -6.08 0.72
CA GLN A 195 4.17 -6.51 0.78
C GLN A 195 3.32 -5.45 1.48
N LEU A 196 2.01 -5.49 1.23
CA LEU A 196 1.02 -4.66 1.92
C LEU A 196 0.92 -5.07 3.39
N ASP A 197 0.88 -4.08 4.27
CA ASP A 197 0.62 -4.31 5.69
C ASP A 197 -0.88 -4.59 5.93
N PRO A 198 -1.25 -5.40 6.93
CA PRO A 198 -2.65 -5.67 7.25
C PRO A 198 -3.51 -4.40 7.46
N ASP A 199 -2.94 -3.37 8.10
CA ASP A 199 -3.64 -2.10 8.32
C ASP A 199 -3.92 -1.34 7.00
N GLU A 200 -3.01 -1.47 6.02
CA GLU A 200 -3.20 -0.88 4.68
C GLU A 200 -4.29 -1.61 3.91
N VAL A 201 -4.33 -2.93 4.03
CA VAL A 201 -5.39 -3.76 3.44
C VAL A 201 -6.75 -3.38 4.02
N GLU A 202 -6.86 -3.19 5.34
CA GLU A 202 -8.10 -2.74 5.99
C GLU A 202 -8.56 -1.38 5.46
N LEU A 203 -7.63 -0.46 5.20
CA LEU A 203 -7.95 0.85 4.62
C LEU A 203 -8.43 0.75 3.17
N LEU A 204 -7.85 -0.16 2.38
CA LEU A 204 -8.30 -0.41 1.01
C LEU A 204 -9.71 -1.04 0.98
N GLU A 205 -10.02 -1.92 1.94
CA GLU A 205 -11.38 -2.44 2.13
C GLU A 205 -12.35 -1.35 2.57
N GLU A 206 -11.94 -0.45 3.47
CA GLU A 206 -12.75 0.69 3.87
C GLU A 206 -13.09 1.58 2.68
N LEU A 207 -12.09 1.90 1.83
CA LEU A 207 -12.29 2.62 0.57
C LEU A 207 -13.29 1.93 -0.36
N ALA A 208 -13.17 0.62 -0.53
CA ALA A 208 -14.09 -0.14 -1.37
C ALA A 208 -15.53 -0.13 -0.82
N ARG A 209 -15.71 -0.23 0.51
CA ARG A 209 -17.02 -0.12 1.14
C ARG A 209 -17.65 1.26 0.96
N GLU A 210 -16.86 2.33 1.07
CA GLU A 210 -17.36 3.70 0.85
C GLU A 210 -17.64 3.97 -0.63
N ALA A 211 -16.83 3.41 -1.54
CA ALA A 211 -17.11 3.45 -2.96
C ALA A 211 -18.41 2.72 -3.34
N ALA A 212 -18.71 1.60 -2.69
CA ALA A 212 -19.98 0.90 -2.88
C ALA A 212 -21.19 1.79 -2.53
N ARG A 213 -21.11 2.55 -1.43
CA ARG A 213 -22.15 3.51 -1.05
C ARG A 213 -22.26 4.65 -2.07
N ALA A 214 -21.12 5.13 -2.59
CA ALA A 214 -21.10 6.14 -3.62
C ALA A 214 -21.74 5.66 -4.92
N TYR A 215 -21.45 4.45 -5.36
CA TYR A 215 -22.08 3.85 -6.55
C TYR A 215 -23.59 3.70 -6.37
N ASP A 216 -24.07 3.21 -5.23
CA ASP A 216 -25.50 3.10 -4.93
C ASP A 216 -26.19 4.47 -5.00
N HIS A 217 -25.55 5.51 -4.47
CA HIS A 217 -26.07 6.87 -4.53
C HIS A 217 -26.13 7.44 -5.96
N VAL A 218 -25.05 7.30 -6.73
CA VAL A 218 -24.98 7.76 -8.12
C VAL A 218 -26.01 7.05 -9.00
N GLU A 219 -26.19 5.74 -8.82
CA GLU A 219 -27.21 4.97 -9.54
C GLU A 219 -28.63 5.40 -9.20
N ALA A 220 -28.92 5.61 -7.90
CA ALA A 220 -30.21 6.09 -7.44
C ALA A 220 -30.54 7.48 -8.02
N GLU A 221 -29.59 8.39 -8.05
CA GLU A 221 -29.79 9.73 -8.62
C GLU A 221 -29.97 9.68 -10.14
N ARG A 222 -29.19 8.85 -10.85
CA ARG A 222 -29.40 8.62 -12.30
C ARG A 222 -30.77 8.04 -12.61
N ALA A 223 -31.26 7.14 -11.79
CA ALA A 223 -32.60 6.56 -11.94
C ALA A 223 -33.68 7.63 -11.71
N ARG A 224 -33.51 8.47 -10.69
CA ARG A 224 -34.44 9.58 -10.40
C ARG A 224 -34.51 10.59 -11.52
N VAL A 225 -33.37 10.99 -12.08
CA VAL A 225 -33.32 11.94 -13.20
C VAL A 225 -33.98 11.36 -14.45
N ARG A 226 -33.75 10.07 -14.75
CA ARG A 226 -34.42 9.39 -15.86
C ARG A 226 -35.94 9.35 -15.69
N TYR A 227 -36.40 9.03 -14.47
CA TYR A 227 -37.85 8.96 -14.18
C TYR A 227 -38.52 10.34 -14.33
N THR A 228 -37.89 11.42 -13.81
CA THR A 228 -38.41 12.80 -13.96
C THR A 228 -38.46 13.24 -15.44
N ARG A 229 -37.49 12.85 -16.26
CA ARG A 229 -37.49 13.15 -17.68
C ARG A 229 -38.64 12.43 -18.41
N LEU A 230 -38.86 11.15 -18.14
CA LEU A 230 -39.94 10.40 -18.73
C LEU A 230 -41.33 10.97 -18.37
N LEU A 231 -41.51 11.44 -17.14
CA LEU A 231 -42.75 12.13 -16.75
C LEU A 231 -42.96 13.46 -17.49
N ALA A 232 -41.87 14.22 -17.72
CA ALA A 232 -41.94 15.47 -18.46
C ALA A 232 -42.22 15.30 -19.96
N GLU A 233 -41.83 14.16 -20.54
CA GLU A 233 -42.10 13.83 -21.97
C GLU A 233 -43.50 13.21 -22.19
N SER A 234 -44.15 12.76 -21.12
CA SER A 234 -45.48 12.09 -21.20
C SER A 234 -46.66 13.01 -20.86
N GLY A 235 -46.42 14.27 -20.44
CA GLY A 235 -47.44 15.28 -20.12
C GLY A 235 -47.45 16.42 -21.12
#